data_b3706ed265ee7062ee846167d462728b
#
_entry.id   b3706ed265ee7062ee846167d462728b
#
_cell.length_a   1.000
_cell.length_b   1.000
_cell.length_c   1.000
_cell.angle_alpha   90.00
_cell.angle_beta   90.00
_cell.angle_gamma   90.00
#
_symmetry.space_group_name_H-M   'P 1'
#
loop_
_entity.id
_entity.type
_entity.pdbx_description
1 polymer ?
#
loop_
_entity_poly.entity_id
_entity_poly.type
_entity_poly.pdbx_seq_one_letter_code
_entity_poly.pdbx_strand_id
1 'polypeptide(L)'
;GDIYEGLLEKNAEDTKSGAGQYFTPRPLIRAMVECVQPQPGKTIADPACGTGGFFLAAYDYLAAQPALDKEQKAFLKNSTFHGNEIVAGTRRLCLMNMLLHNIGEIDGQSTISPNDALIADDGRRFDYVLANPPFGKKSSMSFTNAEGGEETDELTYNRQDFWATTSNKQLNFLQHIRSMLRTTGQAAVVLPDNVLFEGGAGETVRRKLLETTELHTVLRLPTGIFYAQGVKANVLFFDNKPARKEPWTREVWIYDYRTNIHHTLKKKPLRFEDLQDFIACYHPSSRHARKETWHETDNPEGRWRKYGLEQILARDKTSLDIFWLKDKSLADLENLPEPDDLAEEIIENIEAGLNSFREILKGLG
;
A
#
# COMPACT_ATOMS: atom_id res chain seq x y z
N GLY A 1 14.49 11.42 -16.36
CA GLY A 1 13.62 10.90 -15.30
C GLY A 1 14.40 10.02 -14.35
N ASP A 2 14.93 8.89 -14.77
CA ASP A 2 15.52 7.83 -13.92
C ASP A 2 16.64 8.31 -12.98
N ILE A 3 17.50 9.23 -13.45
CA ILE A 3 18.56 9.82 -12.59
C ILE A 3 17.95 10.63 -11.45
N TYR A 4 16.89 11.37 -11.73
CA TYR A 4 16.19 12.17 -10.71
C TYR A 4 15.48 11.29 -9.70
N GLU A 5 14.86 10.20 -10.13
CA GLU A 5 14.27 9.21 -9.25
C GLU A 5 15.30 8.54 -8.35
N GLY A 6 16.45 8.13 -8.89
CA GLY A 6 17.55 7.57 -8.10
C GLY A 6 18.07 8.56 -7.05
N LEU A 7 18.06 9.87 -7.34
CA LEU A 7 18.39 10.91 -6.35
C LEU A 7 17.32 11.05 -5.28
N LEU A 8 16.03 10.93 -5.63
CA LEU A 8 14.93 10.97 -4.65
C LEU A 8 14.97 9.75 -3.73
N GLU A 9 15.24 8.57 -4.27
CA GLU A 9 15.41 7.34 -3.51
C GLU A 9 16.58 7.46 -2.53
N LYS A 10 17.73 7.92 -3.00
CA LYS A 10 18.91 8.15 -2.14
C LYS A 10 18.67 9.20 -1.05
N ASN A 11 17.96 10.28 -1.37
CA ASN A 11 17.58 11.27 -0.36
C ASN A 11 16.60 10.72 0.67
N ALA A 12 15.71 9.80 0.27
CA ALA A 12 14.83 9.09 1.20
C ALA A 12 15.59 8.16 2.14
N GLU A 13 16.68 7.52 1.66
CA GLU A 13 17.61 6.73 2.48
C GLU A 13 18.33 7.59 3.53
N ASP A 14 18.78 8.76 3.13
CA ASP A 14 19.58 9.66 4.00
C ASP A 14 18.71 10.39 5.04
N THR A 15 17.41 10.55 4.77
CA THR A 15 16.48 11.26 5.65
C THR A 15 15.80 10.27 6.61
N LYS A 16 16.50 9.91 7.69
CA LYS A 16 16.01 8.97 8.74
C LYS A 16 14.78 9.44 9.52
N SER A 17 14.26 10.62 9.24
CA SER A 17 13.04 11.17 9.88
C SER A 17 12.14 11.85 8.86
N GLY A 18 10.89 11.41 8.74
CA GLY A 18 9.86 12.04 7.91
C GLY A 18 9.33 11.16 6.78
N ALA A 19 8.87 11.78 5.69
CA ALA A 19 8.17 11.13 4.58
C ALA A 19 8.96 10.03 3.84
N GLY A 20 10.31 9.99 3.98
CA GLY A 20 11.15 8.96 3.39
C GLY A 20 11.00 7.57 4.00
N GLN A 21 10.50 7.46 5.24
CA GLN A 21 10.38 6.18 5.94
C GLN A 21 9.48 5.16 5.25
N TYR A 22 8.55 5.61 4.42
CA TYR A 22 7.54 4.77 3.77
C TYR A 22 7.63 4.80 2.25
N PHE A 23 8.79 5.17 1.71
CA PHE A 23 9.04 5.10 0.28
C PHE A 23 8.76 3.67 -0.21
N THR A 24 7.92 3.55 -1.20
CA THR A 24 7.52 2.23 -1.72
C THR A 24 8.58 1.71 -2.68
N PRO A 25 9.14 0.50 -2.45
CA PRO A 25 10.13 -0.07 -3.34
C PRO A 25 9.61 -0.17 -4.79
N ARG A 26 10.42 0.25 -5.74
CA ARG A 26 10.06 0.22 -7.18
C ARG A 26 9.64 -1.15 -7.67
N PRO A 27 10.32 -2.26 -7.31
CA PRO A 27 9.90 -3.60 -7.69
C PRO A 27 8.48 -3.93 -7.21
N LEU A 28 8.10 -3.50 -6.01
CA LEU A 28 6.76 -3.70 -5.48
C LEU A 28 5.72 -2.90 -6.27
N ILE A 29 5.98 -1.62 -6.53
CA ILE A 29 5.10 -0.76 -7.34
C ILE A 29 4.87 -1.40 -8.72
N ARG A 30 5.94 -1.82 -9.38
CA ARG A 30 5.88 -2.47 -10.68
C ARG A 30 5.03 -3.75 -10.63
N ALA A 31 5.23 -4.60 -9.62
CA ALA A 31 4.42 -5.82 -9.45
C ALA A 31 2.94 -5.49 -9.25
N MET A 32 2.61 -4.46 -8.46
CA MET A 32 1.22 -4.02 -8.27
C MET A 32 0.60 -3.54 -9.59
N VAL A 33 1.32 -2.77 -10.40
CA VAL A 33 0.86 -2.31 -11.72
C VAL A 33 0.66 -3.47 -12.69
N GLU A 34 1.60 -4.42 -12.73
CA GLU A 34 1.48 -5.65 -13.55
C GLU A 34 0.27 -6.51 -13.16
N CYS A 35 -0.06 -6.56 -11.86
CA CYS A 35 -1.24 -7.27 -11.38
C CYS A 35 -2.55 -6.57 -11.77
N VAL A 36 -2.61 -5.25 -11.62
CA VAL A 36 -3.82 -4.46 -11.87
C VAL A 36 -4.07 -4.26 -13.36
N GLN A 37 -3.01 -4.19 -14.17
CA GLN A 37 -3.06 -3.98 -15.63
C GLN A 37 -3.96 -2.79 -16.02
N PRO A 38 -3.63 -1.56 -15.60
CA PRO A 38 -4.43 -0.40 -15.95
C PRO A 38 -4.55 -0.26 -17.48
N GLN A 39 -5.72 0.20 -17.92
CA GLN A 39 -6.03 0.31 -19.35
C GLN A 39 -5.88 1.76 -19.84
N PRO A 40 -5.46 1.98 -21.10
CA PRO A 40 -5.43 3.31 -21.70
C PRO A 40 -6.78 4.01 -21.66
N GLY A 41 -6.79 5.33 -21.45
CA GLY A 41 -8.02 6.12 -21.39
C GLY A 41 -8.77 6.01 -20.07
N LYS A 42 -8.18 5.36 -19.05
CA LYS A 42 -8.71 5.24 -17.71
C LYS A 42 -7.91 6.09 -16.72
N THR A 43 -8.55 6.46 -15.62
CA THR A 43 -7.98 7.32 -14.58
C THR A 43 -7.35 6.50 -13.45
N ILE A 44 -6.22 6.99 -12.94
CA ILE A 44 -5.47 6.39 -11.83
C ILE A 44 -5.31 7.45 -10.75
N ALA A 45 -5.65 7.11 -9.51
CA ALA A 45 -5.50 8.02 -8.38
C ALA A 45 -4.63 7.42 -7.27
N ASP A 46 -3.99 8.34 -6.50
CA ASP A 46 -3.28 8.04 -5.27
C ASP A 46 -3.55 9.17 -4.25
N PRO A 47 -4.30 8.91 -3.17
CA PRO A 47 -4.65 9.91 -2.17
C PRO A 47 -3.49 10.31 -1.25
N ALA A 48 -2.32 9.69 -1.39
CA ALA A 48 -1.10 9.98 -0.63
C ALA A 48 0.12 9.76 -1.53
N CYS A 49 0.17 10.47 -2.66
CA CYS A 49 1.03 10.12 -3.79
C CYS A 49 2.53 10.32 -3.55
N GLY A 50 2.93 11.00 -2.47
CA GLY A 50 4.33 11.22 -2.18
C GLY A 50 5.06 11.87 -3.35
N THR A 51 6.12 11.26 -3.82
CA THR A 51 6.89 11.70 -5.00
C THR A 51 6.35 11.21 -6.35
N GLY A 52 5.20 10.53 -6.35
CA GLY A 52 4.52 10.09 -7.58
C GLY A 52 4.97 8.72 -8.11
N GLY A 53 5.60 7.89 -7.29
CA GLY A 53 6.15 6.60 -7.72
C GLY A 53 5.17 5.68 -8.43
N PHE A 54 3.93 5.59 -7.95
CA PHE A 54 2.88 4.81 -8.62
C PHE A 54 2.50 5.38 -9.99
N PHE A 55 2.47 6.71 -10.13
CA PHE A 55 2.14 7.35 -11.40
C PHE A 55 3.19 7.06 -12.47
N LEU A 56 4.46 7.11 -12.10
CA LEU A 56 5.54 6.84 -13.05
C LEU A 56 5.54 5.40 -13.52
N ALA A 57 5.42 4.45 -12.62
CA ALA A 57 5.37 3.03 -13.00
C ALA A 57 4.13 2.71 -13.86
N ALA A 58 2.98 3.30 -13.53
CA ALA A 58 1.77 3.13 -14.33
C ALA A 58 1.89 3.83 -15.69
N TYR A 59 2.55 4.99 -15.76
CA TYR A 59 2.85 5.66 -17.03
C TYR A 59 3.73 4.80 -17.93
N ASP A 60 4.83 4.24 -17.39
CA ASP A 60 5.73 3.39 -18.16
C ASP A 60 5.01 2.13 -18.68
N TYR A 61 4.18 1.52 -17.83
CA TYR A 61 3.36 0.37 -18.22
C TYR A 61 2.38 0.73 -19.36
N LEU A 62 1.68 1.85 -19.26
CA LEU A 62 0.71 2.30 -20.26
C LEU A 62 1.40 2.77 -21.54
N ALA A 63 2.50 3.50 -21.44
CA ALA A 63 3.25 3.99 -22.59
C ALA A 63 3.89 2.85 -23.41
N ALA A 64 4.20 1.72 -22.77
CA ALA A 64 4.71 0.52 -23.42
C ALA A 64 3.63 -0.29 -24.15
N GLN A 65 2.34 0.05 -23.99
CA GLN A 65 1.26 -0.66 -24.67
C GLN A 65 1.35 -0.42 -26.20
N PRO A 66 1.15 -1.47 -27.01
CA PRO A 66 1.19 -1.32 -28.47
C PRO A 66 0.02 -0.45 -28.94
N ALA A 67 0.31 0.39 -29.96
CA ALA A 67 -0.70 1.09 -30.76
C ALA A 67 -1.61 2.09 -30.00
N LEU A 68 -1.09 2.84 -29.01
CA LEU A 68 -1.82 4.00 -28.48
C LEU A 68 -2.05 5.02 -29.58
N ASP A 69 -3.30 5.42 -29.79
CA ASP A 69 -3.66 6.50 -30.70
C ASP A 69 -3.29 7.88 -30.11
N LYS A 70 -3.51 8.93 -30.89
CA LYS A 70 -3.18 10.31 -30.50
C LYS A 70 -3.98 10.79 -29.28
N GLU A 71 -5.24 10.41 -29.20
CA GLU A 71 -6.15 10.78 -28.11
C GLU A 71 -5.75 10.07 -26.81
N GLN A 72 -5.47 8.77 -26.88
CA GLN A 72 -4.97 7.99 -25.74
C GLN A 72 -3.62 8.51 -25.21
N LYS A 73 -2.71 8.91 -26.09
CA LYS A 73 -1.43 9.54 -25.69
C LYS A 73 -1.65 10.88 -24.99
N ALA A 74 -2.55 11.72 -25.50
CA ALA A 74 -2.90 12.98 -24.88
C ALA A 74 -3.56 12.78 -23.52
N PHE A 75 -4.47 11.81 -23.40
CA PHE A 75 -5.11 11.43 -22.15
C PHE A 75 -4.10 10.91 -21.13
N LEU A 76 -3.19 10.02 -21.55
CA LEU A 76 -2.14 9.48 -20.70
C LEU A 76 -1.27 10.59 -20.12
N LYS A 77 -0.91 11.57 -20.93
CA LYS A 77 -0.09 12.72 -20.50
C LYS A 77 -0.82 13.64 -19.52
N ASN A 78 -2.09 13.97 -19.78
CA ASN A 78 -2.73 15.13 -19.15
C ASN A 78 -3.91 14.77 -18.22
N SER A 79 -4.47 13.58 -18.30
CA SER A 79 -5.75 13.26 -17.66
C SER A 79 -5.79 11.96 -16.88
N THR A 80 -4.77 11.11 -17.00
CA THR A 80 -4.75 9.80 -16.35
C THR A 80 -4.52 9.89 -14.84
N PHE A 81 -3.59 10.74 -14.38
CA PHE A 81 -3.06 10.69 -13.02
C PHE A 81 -3.62 11.81 -12.14
N HIS A 82 -4.12 11.43 -10.96
CA HIS A 82 -4.69 12.33 -9.97
C HIS A 82 -4.19 11.96 -8.58
N GLY A 83 -3.80 12.93 -7.77
CA GLY A 83 -3.29 12.63 -6.44
C GLY A 83 -3.52 13.72 -5.42
N ASN A 84 -3.23 13.36 -4.16
CA ASN A 84 -3.13 14.29 -3.05
C ASN A 84 -1.76 14.14 -2.39
N GLU A 85 -1.11 15.28 -2.10
CA GLU A 85 0.10 15.33 -1.29
C GLU A 85 0.09 16.64 -0.47
N ILE A 86 -0.01 16.49 0.84
CA ILE A 86 -0.16 17.61 1.77
C ILE A 86 1.16 18.33 2.07
N VAL A 87 2.28 17.60 1.97
CA VAL A 87 3.60 18.18 2.22
C VAL A 87 4.07 18.93 0.99
N ALA A 88 4.13 20.26 1.07
CA ALA A 88 4.41 21.14 -0.06
C ALA A 88 5.74 20.82 -0.77
N GLY A 89 6.79 20.44 -0.01
CA GLY A 89 8.07 20.02 -0.55
C GLY A 89 7.96 18.74 -1.37
N THR A 90 7.35 17.71 -0.82
CA THR A 90 7.13 16.42 -1.47
C THR A 90 6.24 16.56 -2.70
N ARG A 91 5.18 17.38 -2.63
CA ARG A 91 4.32 17.68 -3.77
C ARG A 91 5.08 18.33 -4.92
N ARG A 92 5.99 19.27 -4.64
CA ARG A 92 6.86 19.87 -5.67
C ARG A 92 7.75 18.81 -6.33
N LEU A 93 8.33 17.90 -5.55
CA LEU A 93 9.12 16.79 -6.08
C LEU A 93 8.27 15.87 -6.95
N CYS A 94 7.02 15.56 -6.55
CA CYS A 94 6.08 14.81 -7.37
C CYS A 94 5.83 15.47 -8.73
N LEU A 95 5.50 16.76 -8.74
CA LEU A 95 5.23 17.50 -9.96
C LEU A 95 6.45 17.56 -10.89
N MET A 96 7.64 17.81 -10.34
CA MET A 96 8.89 17.79 -11.11
C MET A 96 9.15 16.39 -11.69
N ASN A 97 8.93 15.35 -10.90
CA ASN A 97 9.13 13.97 -11.30
C ASN A 97 8.18 13.60 -12.45
N MET A 98 6.90 13.96 -12.33
CA MET A 98 5.90 13.77 -13.39
C MET A 98 6.30 14.48 -14.68
N LEU A 99 6.68 15.76 -14.61
CA LEU A 99 7.11 16.53 -15.80
C LEU A 99 8.34 15.93 -16.48
N LEU A 100 9.33 15.47 -15.72
CA LEU A 100 10.53 14.80 -16.25
C LEU A 100 10.22 13.48 -16.97
N HIS A 101 9.07 12.88 -16.66
CA HIS A 101 8.54 11.67 -17.32
C HIS A 101 7.44 11.99 -18.36
N ASN A 102 7.34 13.25 -18.79
CA ASN A 102 6.36 13.69 -19.79
C ASN A 102 4.90 13.53 -19.34
N ILE A 103 4.63 13.66 -18.04
CA ILE A 103 3.28 13.67 -17.46
C ILE A 103 2.92 15.11 -17.08
N GLY A 104 1.82 15.63 -17.64
CA GLY A 104 1.38 17.01 -17.45
C GLY A 104 2.14 18.02 -18.30
N GLU A 105 1.87 19.29 -18.05
CA GLU A 105 2.46 20.45 -18.74
C GLU A 105 2.82 21.53 -17.72
N ILE A 106 3.87 22.32 -18.01
CA ILE A 106 4.38 23.35 -17.08
C ILE A 106 3.30 24.40 -16.78
N ASP A 107 2.57 24.81 -17.78
CA ASP A 107 1.50 25.81 -17.67
C ASP A 107 0.11 25.17 -17.52
N GLY A 108 0.07 23.85 -17.34
CA GLY A 108 -1.16 23.07 -17.18
C GLY A 108 -1.72 23.14 -15.76
N GLN A 109 -3.01 22.82 -15.63
CA GLN A 109 -3.63 22.66 -14.33
C GLN A 109 -3.05 21.41 -13.63
N SER A 110 -2.56 21.59 -12.40
CA SER A 110 -2.05 20.46 -11.60
C SER A 110 -3.17 19.51 -11.22
N THR A 111 -2.94 18.21 -11.45
CA THR A 111 -3.82 17.14 -10.99
C THR A 111 -3.46 16.63 -9.58
N ILE A 112 -2.43 17.22 -8.95
CA ILE A 112 -1.99 16.90 -7.60
C ILE A 112 -2.48 17.96 -6.62
N SER A 113 -3.47 17.59 -5.82
CA SER A 113 -4.08 18.47 -4.81
C SER A 113 -3.18 18.62 -3.58
N PRO A 114 -3.06 19.83 -2.99
CA PRO A 114 -2.38 20.04 -1.72
C PRO A 114 -3.23 19.68 -0.49
N ASN A 115 -4.50 19.33 -0.69
CA ASN A 115 -5.45 19.13 0.40
C ASN A 115 -5.30 17.75 1.02
N ASP A 116 -5.64 17.64 2.32
CA ASP A 116 -5.79 16.37 2.99
C ASP A 116 -6.98 15.60 2.37
N ALA A 117 -6.68 14.45 1.80
CA ALA A 117 -7.66 13.58 1.13
C ALA A 117 -8.74 13.05 2.08
N LEU A 118 -8.45 12.97 3.40
CA LEU A 118 -9.38 12.41 4.37
C LEU A 118 -10.47 13.36 4.84
N ILE A 119 -10.29 14.68 4.66
CA ILE A 119 -11.22 15.69 5.18
C ILE A 119 -12.62 15.55 4.58
N ALA A 120 -12.70 15.32 3.26
CA ALA A 120 -13.98 15.24 2.58
C ALA A 120 -13.90 14.33 1.32
N ASP A 121 -15.05 13.80 0.93
CA ASP A 121 -15.23 13.23 -0.39
C ASP A 121 -15.46 14.39 -1.38
N ASP A 122 -14.56 14.56 -2.32
CA ASP A 122 -14.65 15.60 -3.36
C ASP A 122 -15.55 15.21 -4.55
N GLY A 123 -16.18 14.03 -4.47
CA GLY A 123 -17.11 13.52 -5.48
C GLY A 123 -16.44 12.93 -6.71
N ARG A 124 -15.11 13.06 -6.88
CA ARG A 124 -14.41 12.44 -8.02
C ARG A 124 -14.33 10.93 -7.85
N ARG A 125 -14.42 10.21 -8.97
CA ARG A 125 -14.34 8.75 -9.01
C ARG A 125 -13.36 8.31 -10.08
N PHE A 126 -12.54 7.31 -9.73
CA PHE A 126 -11.42 6.85 -10.53
C PHE A 126 -11.56 5.37 -10.88
N ASP A 127 -10.96 4.99 -12.00
CA ASP A 127 -10.98 3.60 -12.48
C ASP A 127 -9.99 2.74 -11.67
N TYR A 128 -8.86 3.32 -11.26
CA TYR A 128 -7.84 2.65 -10.45
C TYR A 128 -7.37 3.53 -9.31
N VAL A 129 -7.09 2.90 -8.16
CA VAL A 129 -6.36 3.51 -7.05
C VAL A 129 -5.17 2.63 -6.69
N LEU A 130 -3.98 3.20 -6.79
CA LEU A 130 -2.72 2.56 -6.40
C LEU A 130 -2.10 3.44 -5.32
N ALA A 131 -1.92 2.91 -4.13
CA ALA A 131 -1.50 3.75 -3.01
C ALA A 131 -0.68 3.00 -1.96
N ASN A 132 0.21 3.73 -1.31
CA ASN A 132 0.85 3.37 -0.07
C ASN A 132 0.61 4.50 0.94
N PRO A 133 -0.53 4.51 1.65
CA PRO A 133 -0.84 5.54 2.63
C PRO A 133 0.17 5.57 3.78
N PRO A 134 0.39 6.72 4.44
CA PRO A 134 1.35 6.84 5.51
C PRO A 134 1.01 5.91 6.69
N PHE A 135 2.03 5.22 7.23
CA PHE A 135 1.91 4.32 8.37
C PHE A 135 2.02 5.10 9.69
N GLY A 136 0.95 5.71 10.14
CA GLY A 136 0.88 6.35 11.44
C GLY A 136 -0.38 5.91 12.16
N LYS A 137 -0.30 5.61 13.45
CA LYS A 137 -1.44 5.02 14.16
C LYS A 137 -2.63 5.95 14.28
N LYS A 138 -2.41 7.27 14.40
CA LYS A 138 -3.48 8.23 14.67
C LYS A 138 -3.34 9.48 13.81
N SER A 139 -4.46 10.01 13.38
CA SER A 139 -4.53 11.37 12.89
C SER A 139 -4.60 12.30 14.09
N SER A 140 -3.76 13.34 14.12
CA SER A 140 -3.75 14.34 15.18
C SER A 140 -3.67 15.73 14.60
N MET A 141 -4.25 16.70 15.29
CA MET A 141 -4.13 18.12 14.99
C MET A 141 -3.47 18.80 16.19
N SER A 142 -2.35 19.47 15.97
CA SER A 142 -1.72 20.30 16.99
C SER A 142 -2.28 21.72 16.92
N PHE A 143 -2.64 22.28 18.05
CA PHE A 143 -3.04 23.68 18.15
C PHE A 143 -2.36 24.31 19.38
N THR A 144 -2.09 25.58 19.27
CA THR A 144 -1.53 26.34 20.39
C THR A 144 -2.66 26.73 21.33
N ASN A 145 -2.61 26.29 22.57
CA ASN A 145 -3.58 26.69 23.60
C ASN A 145 -3.41 28.15 24.05
N ALA A 146 -4.34 28.65 24.85
CA ALA A 146 -4.33 30.05 25.33
C ALA A 146 -3.08 30.41 26.17
N GLU A 147 -2.34 29.39 26.63
CA GLU A 147 -1.14 29.57 27.48
C GLU A 147 0.16 29.42 26.64
N GLY A 148 0.04 29.26 25.30
CA GLY A 148 1.16 29.13 24.38
C GLY A 148 1.77 27.70 24.30
N GLY A 149 1.14 26.71 24.94
CA GLY A 149 1.51 25.31 24.85
C GLY A 149 0.93 24.65 23.59
N GLU A 150 1.64 23.71 23.01
CA GLU A 150 1.09 22.83 21.94
C GLU A 150 0.26 21.71 22.57
N GLU A 151 -1.03 21.67 22.24
CA GLU A 151 -1.91 20.55 22.55
C GLU A 151 -2.21 19.77 21.27
N THR A 152 -2.29 18.45 21.40
CA THR A 152 -2.55 17.55 20.27
C THR A 152 -3.83 16.77 20.54
N ASP A 153 -4.86 17.02 19.73
CA ASP A 153 -6.09 16.25 19.76
C ASP A 153 -6.10 15.15 18.70
N GLU A 154 -6.68 14.00 19.06
CA GLU A 154 -6.93 12.94 18.08
C GLU A 154 -7.98 13.38 17.08
N LEU A 155 -7.59 13.46 15.80
CA LEU A 155 -8.50 13.82 14.73
C LEU A 155 -9.28 12.58 14.28
N THR A 156 -10.59 12.59 14.47
CA THR A 156 -11.51 11.61 13.91
C THR A 156 -12.28 12.22 12.73
N TYR A 157 -12.30 11.51 11.62
CA TYR A 157 -13.04 11.95 10.44
C TYR A 157 -14.48 11.42 10.49
N ASN A 158 -15.44 12.32 10.73
CA ASN A 158 -16.85 11.97 10.69
C ASN A 158 -17.39 12.15 9.26
N ARG A 159 -17.22 11.12 8.43
CA ARG A 159 -17.67 11.12 7.03
C ARG A 159 -18.82 10.13 6.84
N GLN A 160 -19.86 10.56 6.14
CA GLN A 160 -21.04 9.73 5.87
C GLN A 160 -20.74 8.54 4.95
N ASP A 161 -19.72 8.64 4.11
CA ASP A 161 -19.28 7.57 3.21
C ASP A 161 -18.35 6.55 3.89
N PHE A 162 -17.93 6.81 5.14
CA PHE A 162 -17.13 5.87 5.93
C PHE A 162 -18.02 4.89 6.70
N TRP A 163 -17.59 3.65 6.78
CA TRP A 163 -18.26 2.59 7.52
C TRP A 163 -18.06 2.66 9.04
N ALA A 164 -16.93 3.23 9.45
CA ALA A 164 -16.59 3.40 10.86
C ALA A 164 -15.88 4.73 11.08
N THR A 165 -16.22 5.39 12.19
CA THR A 165 -15.50 6.58 12.68
C THR A 165 -14.33 6.12 13.53
N THR A 166 -13.12 6.52 13.17
CA THR A 166 -11.90 6.14 13.90
C THR A 166 -10.80 7.19 13.69
N SER A 167 -9.88 7.27 14.64
CA SER A 167 -8.62 8.03 14.48
C SER A 167 -7.53 7.23 13.75
N ASN A 168 -7.75 5.94 13.50
CA ASN A 168 -6.78 5.10 12.78
C ASN A 168 -6.66 5.54 11.31
N LYS A 169 -5.52 6.13 10.98
CA LYS A 169 -5.26 6.73 9.68
C LYS A 169 -5.32 5.69 8.54
N GLN A 170 -4.81 4.48 8.74
CA GLN A 170 -4.81 3.44 7.71
C GLN A 170 -6.23 2.96 7.38
N LEU A 171 -7.08 2.80 8.40
CA LEU A 171 -8.49 2.46 8.20
C LEU A 171 -9.23 3.59 7.48
N ASN A 172 -8.92 4.84 7.79
CA ASN A 172 -9.51 5.99 7.13
C ASN A 172 -9.10 6.08 5.65
N PHE A 173 -7.82 5.83 5.34
CA PHE A 173 -7.39 5.75 3.94
C PHE A 173 -8.04 4.59 3.18
N LEU A 174 -8.17 3.42 3.79
CA LEU A 174 -8.85 2.28 3.15
C LEU A 174 -10.31 2.60 2.81
N GLN A 175 -11.04 3.22 3.73
CA GLN A 175 -12.42 3.66 3.52
C GLN A 175 -12.50 4.74 2.43
N HIS A 176 -11.59 5.72 2.46
CA HIS A 176 -11.51 6.77 1.45
C HIS A 176 -11.21 6.21 0.06
N ILE A 177 -10.25 5.30 -0.06
CA ILE A 177 -9.89 4.65 -1.32
C ILE A 177 -11.11 3.93 -1.93
N ARG A 178 -11.87 3.23 -1.09
CA ARG A 178 -13.12 2.62 -1.55
C ARG A 178 -14.11 3.67 -2.10
N SER A 179 -14.25 4.80 -1.43
CA SER A 179 -15.13 5.89 -1.87
C SER A 179 -14.65 6.54 -3.18
N MET A 180 -13.34 6.62 -3.41
CA MET A 180 -12.77 7.17 -4.64
C MET A 180 -13.00 6.30 -5.87
N LEU A 181 -13.29 5.02 -5.71
CA LEU A 181 -13.42 4.10 -6.85
C LEU A 181 -14.76 4.26 -7.56
N ARG A 182 -14.73 4.22 -8.89
CA ARG A 182 -15.89 3.95 -9.70
C ARG A 182 -16.50 2.60 -9.32
N THR A 183 -17.76 2.36 -9.67
CA THR A 183 -18.46 1.12 -9.34
C THR A 183 -17.73 -0.16 -9.80
N THR A 184 -16.95 -0.09 -10.88
CA THR A 184 -16.12 -1.20 -11.39
C THR A 184 -14.63 -0.93 -11.25
N GLY A 185 -14.27 0.06 -10.43
CA GLY A 185 -12.88 0.44 -10.23
C GLY A 185 -12.12 -0.58 -9.39
N GLN A 186 -10.81 -0.58 -9.53
CA GLN A 186 -9.89 -1.52 -8.86
C GLN A 186 -8.88 -0.78 -7.99
N ALA A 187 -8.54 -1.37 -6.86
CA ALA A 187 -7.50 -0.84 -5.98
C ALA A 187 -6.43 -1.87 -5.65
N ALA A 188 -5.20 -1.38 -5.52
CA ALA A 188 -4.10 -2.09 -4.88
C ALA A 188 -3.46 -1.16 -3.85
N VAL A 189 -3.52 -1.54 -2.58
CA VAL A 189 -3.18 -0.66 -1.45
C VAL A 189 -2.22 -1.35 -0.50
N VAL A 190 -1.11 -0.68 -0.19
CA VAL A 190 -0.16 -1.14 0.83
C VAL A 190 -0.67 -0.72 2.21
N LEU A 191 -0.86 -1.68 3.10
CA LEU A 191 -1.37 -1.46 4.46
C LEU A 191 -0.60 -2.29 5.48
N PRO A 192 -0.37 -1.77 6.71
CA PRO A 192 0.28 -2.52 7.77
C PRO A 192 -0.60 -3.65 8.32
N ASP A 193 0.02 -4.58 9.03
CA ASP A 193 -0.64 -5.79 9.56
C ASP A 193 -1.85 -5.51 10.45
N ASN A 194 -1.83 -4.44 11.24
CA ASN A 194 -2.92 -4.11 12.15
C ASN A 194 -4.27 -3.99 11.44
N VAL A 195 -4.30 -3.53 10.20
CA VAL A 195 -5.53 -3.47 9.38
C VAL A 195 -6.14 -4.86 9.18
N LEU A 196 -5.33 -5.92 9.17
CA LEU A 196 -5.79 -7.29 8.95
C LEU A 196 -6.45 -7.93 10.16
N PHE A 197 -6.16 -7.48 11.40
CA PHE A 197 -6.60 -8.19 12.61
C PHE A 197 -7.17 -7.32 13.74
N GLU A 198 -6.95 -6.00 13.75
CA GLU A 198 -7.49 -5.14 14.81
C GLU A 198 -9.01 -5.27 14.93
N GLY A 199 -9.51 -5.28 16.16
CA GLY A 199 -10.94 -5.30 16.48
C GLY A 199 -11.61 -3.93 16.34
N GLY A 200 -12.85 -3.81 16.79
CA GLY A 200 -13.60 -2.57 16.78
C GLY A 200 -13.79 -2.01 15.37
N ALA A 201 -13.35 -0.78 15.13
CA ALA A 201 -13.44 -0.15 13.81
C ALA A 201 -12.75 -0.98 12.72
N GLY A 202 -11.61 -1.63 13.03
CA GLY A 202 -10.90 -2.49 12.10
C GLY A 202 -11.74 -3.68 11.63
N GLU A 203 -12.42 -4.36 12.55
CA GLU A 203 -13.35 -5.45 12.21
C GLU A 203 -14.51 -4.94 11.35
N THR A 204 -15.13 -3.82 11.72
CA THR A 204 -16.21 -3.21 10.96
C THR A 204 -15.79 -2.92 9.52
N VAL A 205 -14.63 -2.29 9.34
CA VAL A 205 -14.11 -1.95 8.01
C VAL A 205 -13.81 -3.21 7.19
N ARG A 206 -13.20 -4.24 7.78
CA ARG A 206 -12.94 -5.52 7.08
C ARG A 206 -14.22 -6.21 6.65
N ARG A 207 -15.22 -6.32 7.54
CA ARG A 207 -16.53 -6.90 7.21
C ARG A 207 -17.19 -6.16 6.05
N LYS A 208 -17.21 -4.83 6.11
CA LYS A 208 -17.78 -3.99 5.06
C LYS A 208 -17.02 -4.08 3.74
N LEU A 209 -15.70 -4.17 3.79
CA LEU A 209 -14.88 -4.38 2.60
C LEU A 209 -15.21 -5.71 1.92
N LEU A 210 -15.32 -6.80 2.69
CA LEU A 210 -15.71 -8.13 2.19
C LEU A 210 -17.14 -8.17 1.62
N GLU A 211 -18.06 -7.43 2.24
CA GLU A 211 -19.47 -7.37 1.80
C GLU A 211 -19.63 -6.55 0.52
N THR A 212 -19.09 -5.33 0.49
CA THR A 212 -19.42 -4.32 -0.52
C THR A 212 -18.44 -4.25 -1.68
N THR A 213 -17.28 -4.89 -1.55
CA THR A 213 -16.28 -5.02 -2.60
C THR A 213 -15.91 -6.49 -2.79
N GLU A 214 -15.23 -6.80 -3.88
CA GLU A 214 -14.55 -8.07 -4.06
C GLU A 214 -13.11 -7.94 -3.61
N LEU A 215 -12.85 -8.22 -2.32
CA LEU A 215 -11.48 -8.38 -1.82
C LEU A 215 -10.98 -9.76 -2.27
N HIS A 216 -10.15 -9.79 -3.29
CA HIS A 216 -9.78 -11.05 -3.93
C HIS A 216 -8.34 -11.50 -3.71
N THR A 217 -7.44 -10.60 -3.25
CA THR A 217 -6.02 -10.94 -3.08
C THR A 217 -5.39 -10.15 -1.95
N VAL A 218 -4.60 -10.85 -1.13
CA VAL A 218 -3.70 -10.26 -0.13
C VAL A 218 -2.29 -10.79 -0.40
N LEU A 219 -1.35 -9.89 -0.68
CA LEU A 219 0.08 -10.19 -0.72
C LEU A 219 0.70 -9.83 0.62
N ARG A 220 1.23 -10.81 1.34
CA ARG A 220 1.93 -10.57 2.60
C ARG A 220 3.40 -10.30 2.33
N LEU A 221 3.88 -9.14 2.77
CA LEU A 221 5.24 -8.67 2.49
C LEU A 221 6.19 -8.98 3.65
N PRO A 222 7.45 -9.31 3.37
CA PRO A 222 8.47 -9.51 4.39
C PRO A 222 8.87 -8.18 5.03
N THR A 223 9.56 -8.24 6.15
CA THR A 223 10.29 -7.10 6.71
C THR A 223 11.53 -6.77 5.87
N GLY A 224 12.13 -5.60 6.11
CA GLY A 224 13.38 -5.19 5.46
C GLY A 224 13.25 -4.65 4.03
N ILE A 225 12.04 -4.46 3.51
CA ILE A 225 11.81 -3.85 2.19
C ILE A 225 11.42 -2.37 2.24
N PHE A 226 11.09 -1.86 3.41
CA PHE A 226 10.79 -0.44 3.64
C PHE A 226 11.88 0.19 4.50
N TYR A 227 12.12 1.50 4.36
CA TYR A 227 13.07 2.24 5.20
C TYR A 227 12.64 2.31 6.68
N ALA A 228 11.34 2.23 6.96
CA ALA A 228 10.83 2.00 8.31
C ALA A 228 11.01 0.53 8.67
N GLN A 229 12.05 0.26 9.45
CA GLN A 229 12.44 -1.08 9.82
C GLN A 229 11.44 -1.76 10.74
N GLY A 230 11.32 -3.07 10.62
CA GLY A 230 10.38 -3.88 11.39
C GLY A 230 8.92 -3.74 10.96
N VAL A 231 8.61 -2.90 9.96
CA VAL A 231 7.24 -2.77 9.44
C VAL A 231 6.84 -4.02 8.69
N LYS A 232 5.74 -4.63 9.15
CA LYS A 232 5.05 -5.72 8.46
C LYS A 232 3.87 -5.13 7.70
N ALA A 233 3.93 -5.24 6.38
CA ALA A 233 2.90 -4.70 5.50
C ALA A 233 2.33 -5.76 4.57
N ASN A 234 1.23 -5.42 3.93
CA ASN A 234 0.51 -6.25 2.97
C ASN A 234 0.01 -5.39 1.83
N VAL A 235 -0.21 -5.98 0.66
CA VAL A 235 -0.96 -5.33 -0.41
C VAL A 235 -2.33 -5.98 -0.49
N LEU A 236 -3.38 -5.17 -0.36
CA LEU A 236 -4.76 -5.59 -0.58
C LEU A 236 -5.18 -5.21 -1.99
N PHE A 237 -5.71 -6.19 -2.74
CA PHE A 237 -6.27 -5.98 -4.07
C PHE A 237 -7.78 -6.22 -4.01
N PHE A 238 -8.56 -5.22 -4.37
CA PHE A 238 -10.02 -5.35 -4.39
C PHE A 238 -10.66 -4.55 -5.52
N ASP A 239 -11.81 -5.04 -5.96
CA ASP A 239 -12.65 -4.38 -6.95
C ASP A 239 -13.88 -3.78 -6.27
N ASN A 240 -14.15 -2.51 -6.54
CA ASN A 240 -15.42 -1.91 -6.13
C ASN A 240 -16.56 -2.48 -6.97
N LYS A 241 -17.72 -2.64 -6.36
CA LYS A 241 -18.88 -3.32 -6.96
C LYS A 241 -20.18 -2.53 -6.72
N PRO A 242 -21.20 -2.73 -7.54
CA PRO A 242 -22.53 -2.17 -7.27
C PRO A 242 -23.13 -2.74 -5.98
N ALA A 243 -23.99 -1.95 -5.33
CA ALA A 243 -24.67 -2.39 -4.12
C ALA A 243 -25.55 -3.63 -4.37
N ARG A 244 -25.45 -4.62 -3.49
CA ARG A 244 -26.33 -5.80 -3.46
C ARG A 244 -26.44 -6.35 -2.03
N LYS A 245 -27.37 -7.31 -1.81
CA LYS A 245 -27.60 -7.90 -0.49
C LYS A 245 -26.51 -8.90 -0.11
N GLU A 246 -26.13 -9.79 -1.03
CA GLU A 246 -25.12 -10.81 -0.78
C GLU A 246 -23.72 -10.22 -0.89
N PRO A 247 -22.76 -10.69 -0.07
CA PRO A 247 -21.37 -10.28 -0.16
C PRO A 247 -20.79 -10.51 -1.56
N TRP A 248 -19.95 -9.58 -2.00
CA TRP A 248 -19.24 -9.72 -3.27
C TRP A 248 -18.03 -10.64 -3.17
N THR A 249 -17.29 -10.55 -2.06
CA THR A 249 -16.17 -11.45 -1.82
C THR A 249 -16.69 -12.87 -1.60
N ARG A 250 -16.21 -13.82 -2.39
CA ARG A 250 -16.51 -15.24 -2.24
C ARG A 250 -15.37 -15.98 -1.57
N GLU A 251 -14.16 -15.65 -1.98
CA GLU A 251 -12.92 -16.20 -1.48
C GLU A 251 -11.83 -15.14 -1.54
N VAL A 252 -10.89 -15.19 -0.61
CA VAL A 252 -9.71 -14.35 -0.58
C VAL A 252 -8.48 -15.23 -0.83
N TRP A 253 -7.69 -14.85 -1.82
CA TRP A 253 -6.42 -15.48 -2.14
C TRP A 253 -5.30 -14.78 -1.39
N ILE A 254 -4.45 -15.54 -0.73
CA ILE A 254 -3.33 -15.02 0.04
C ILE A 254 -2.03 -15.57 -0.51
N TYR A 255 -1.09 -14.67 -0.81
CA TYR A 255 0.29 -15.03 -1.13
C TYR A 255 1.18 -14.70 0.07
N ASP A 256 1.79 -15.72 0.66
CA ASP A 256 2.76 -15.54 1.74
C ASP A 256 4.16 -15.31 1.16
N TYR A 257 4.49 -14.04 0.92
CA TYR A 257 5.84 -13.62 0.58
C TYR A 257 6.61 -13.16 1.82
N ARG A 258 6.27 -13.66 2.99
CA ARG A 258 6.85 -13.25 4.28
C ARG A 258 7.58 -14.37 4.99
N THR A 259 6.92 -15.52 5.19
CA THR A 259 7.46 -16.61 5.98
C THR A 259 8.76 -17.16 5.38
N ASN A 260 9.83 -17.16 6.15
CA ASN A 260 11.19 -17.58 5.75
C ASN A 260 11.78 -16.75 4.60
N ILE A 261 11.36 -15.50 4.42
CA ILE A 261 11.93 -14.58 3.44
C ILE A 261 12.45 -13.34 4.18
N HIS A 262 13.71 -13.04 3.93
CA HIS A 262 14.40 -11.89 4.51
C HIS A 262 14.98 -11.01 3.41
N HIS A 263 14.70 -9.73 3.49
CA HIS A 263 15.31 -8.70 2.68
C HIS A 263 16.03 -7.69 3.55
N THR A 264 17.01 -7.05 2.98
CA THR A 264 17.68 -5.87 3.55
C THR A 264 17.79 -4.83 2.46
N LEU A 265 17.75 -3.56 2.82
CA LEU A 265 17.79 -2.48 1.82
C LEU A 265 19.10 -2.44 1.02
N LYS A 266 20.23 -2.85 1.60
CA LYS A 266 21.56 -2.74 0.97
C LYS A 266 22.07 -4.06 0.41
N LYS A 267 22.09 -5.13 1.22
CA LYS A 267 22.74 -6.40 0.84
C LYS A 267 21.84 -7.32 0.02
N LYS A 268 20.54 -7.35 0.35
CA LYS A 268 19.54 -8.18 -0.32
C LYS A 268 18.26 -7.39 -0.61
N PRO A 269 18.32 -6.32 -1.43
CA PRO A 269 17.14 -5.52 -1.72
C PRO A 269 16.10 -6.35 -2.47
N LEU A 270 14.83 -5.98 -2.29
CA LEU A 270 13.74 -6.54 -3.08
C LEU A 270 13.98 -6.24 -4.56
N ARG A 271 13.86 -7.26 -5.42
CA ARG A 271 13.94 -7.16 -6.88
C ARG A 271 12.61 -7.55 -7.51
N PHE A 272 12.39 -7.11 -8.73
CA PHE A 272 11.17 -7.44 -9.46
C PHE A 272 11.04 -8.95 -9.73
N GLU A 273 12.16 -9.61 -9.97
CA GLU A 273 12.25 -11.06 -10.17
C GLU A 273 11.75 -11.85 -8.95
N ASP A 274 11.94 -11.31 -7.75
CA ASP A 274 11.50 -11.93 -6.50
C ASP A 274 9.96 -12.00 -6.37
N LEU A 275 9.23 -11.17 -7.13
CA LEU A 275 7.76 -11.11 -7.13
C LEU A 275 7.13 -11.79 -8.35
N GLN A 276 7.92 -12.41 -9.23
CA GLN A 276 7.41 -13.05 -10.47
C GLN A 276 6.47 -14.23 -10.15
N ASP A 277 6.81 -15.04 -9.14
CA ASP A 277 5.95 -16.16 -8.74
C ASP A 277 4.59 -15.66 -8.22
N PHE A 278 4.59 -14.57 -7.45
CA PHE A 278 3.34 -13.93 -7.02
C PHE A 278 2.52 -13.45 -8.22
N ILE A 279 3.13 -12.76 -9.18
CA ILE A 279 2.43 -12.26 -10.39
C ILE A 279 1.85 -13.43 -11.18
N ALA A 280 2.60 -14.52 -11.34
CA ALA A 280 2.13 -15.74 -12.00
C ALA A 280 0.93 -16.36 -11.26
N CYS A 281 0.99 -16.46 -9.93
CA CYS A 281 -0.11 -16.94 -9.10
C CYS A 281 -1.32 -15.99 -9.15
N TYR A 282 -1.10 -14.68 -9.12
CA TYR A 282 -2.16 -13.67 -9.24
C TYR A 282 -2.93 -13.82 -10.54
N HIS A 283 -2.28 -14.22 -11.62
CA HIS A 283 -2.86 -14.48 -12.93
C HIS A 283 -3.64 -13.26 -13.48
N PRO A 284 -2.95 -12.15 -13.81
CA PRO A 284 -3.60 -10.87 -14.12
C PRO A 284 -4.61 -10.94 -15.26
N SER A 285 -4.33 -11.73 -16.31
CA SER A 285 -5.20 -11.88 -17.48
C SER A 285 -6.46 -12.71 -17.22
N SER A 286 -6.48 -13.55 -16.16
CA SER A 286 -7.56 -14.49 -15.90
C SER A 286 -7.62 -14.93 -14.44
N ARG A 287 -8.07 -14.05 -13.55
CA ARG A 287 -8.13 -14.33 -12.11
C ARG A 287 -8.97 -15.56 -11.74
N HIS A 288 -9.99 -15.89 -12.54
CA HIS A 288 -10.80 -17.10 -12.32
C HIS A 288 -10.09 -18.41 -12.64
N ALA A 289 -8.93 -18.38 -13.33
CA ALA A 289 -8.14 -19.55 -13.64
C ALA A 289 -7.07 -19.85 -12.55
N ARG A 290 -7.08 -19.11 -11.45
CA ARG A 290 -6.14 -19.29 -10.32
C ARG A 290 -6.24 -20.68 -9.73
N LYS A 291 -5.08 -21.24 -9.34
CA LYS A 291 -4.97 -22.51 -8.64
C LYS A 291 -4.06 -22.35 -7.44
N GLU A 292 -4.41 -22.98 -6.33
CA GLU A 292 -3.53 -23.03 -5.16
C GLU A 292 -2.21 -23.70 -5.50
N THR A 293 -1.12 -23.20 -4.95
CA THR A 293 0.18 -23.88 -4.98
C THR A 293 0.45 -24.65 -3.71
N TRP A 294 -0.24 -24.32 -2.61
CA TRP A 294 -0.12 -25.06 -1.37
C TRP A 294 -0.95 -26.32 -1.37
N HIS A 295 -0.34 -27.41 -0.92
CA HIS A 295 -1.01 -28.66 -0.62
C HIS A 295 -0.30 -29.36 0.55
N GLU A 296 -1.06 -29.88 1.50
CA GLU A 296 -0.54 -30.40 2.76
C GLU A 296 0.52 -31.50 2.58
N THR A 297 0.33 -32.39 1.61
CA THR A 297 1.24 -33.52 1.34
C THR A 297 2.16 -33.25 0.16
N ASP A 298 1.64 -32.69 -0.95
CA ASP A 298 2.38 -32.60 -2.21
C ASP A 298 3.25 -31.35 -2.32
N ASN A 299 2.82 -30.25 -1.68
CA ASN A 299 3.57 -28.98 -1.67
C ASN A 299 3.29 -28.17 -0.40
N PRO A 300 3.77 -28.61 0.77
CA PRO A 300 3.55 -27.90 2.02
C PRO A 300 4.24 -26.53 2.09
N GLU A 301 5.19 -26.25 1.22
CA GLU A 301 5.89 -24.95 1.09
C GLU A 301 5.22 -24.01 0.08
N GLY A 302 4.10 -24.40 -0.53
CA GLY A 302 3.37 -23.57 -1.48
C GLY A 302 2.89 -22.26 -0.84
N ARG A 303 3.14 -21.14 -1.51
CA ARG A 303 2.92 -19.80 -0.96
C ARG A 303 1.58 -19.18 -1.33
N TRP A 304 0.78 -19.84 -2.15
CA TRP A 304 -0.50 -19.34 -2.66
C TRP A 304 -1.64 -20.22 -2.23
N ARG A 305 -2.56 -19.64 -1.46
CA ARG A 305 -3.70 -20.37 -0.87
C ARG A 305 -4.95 -19.50 -0.85
N LYS A 306 -6.13 -20.11 -0.98
CA LYS A 306 -7.42 -19.42 -0.88
C LYS A 306 -8.16 -19.78 0.39
N TYR A 307 -9.01 -18.85 0.83
CA TYR A 307 -9.88 -19.01 1.98
C TYR A 307 -11.27 -18.52 1.62
N GLY A 308 -12.29 -19.37 1.81
CA GLY A 308 -13.67 -18.99 1.58
C GLY A 308 -14.15 -17.92 2.55
N LEU A 309 -15.13 -17.12 2.14
CA LEU A 309 -15.67 -16.04 2.97
C LEU A 309 -16.14 -16.53 4.33
N GLU A 310 -16.87 -17.67 4.40
CA GLU A 310 -17.36 -18.23 5.65
C GLU A 310 -16.21 -18.58 6.62
N GLN A 311 -15.13 -19.13 6.11
CA GLN A 311 -13.93 -19.41 6.91
C GLN A 311 -13.34 -18.14 7.51
N ILE A 312 -13.31 -17.05 6.75
CA ILE A 312 -12.78 -15.74 7.20
C ILE A 312 -13.73 -15.14 8.26
N LEU A 313 -15.04 -15.16 8.00
CA LEU A 313 -16.05 -14.61 8.93
C LEU A 313 -16.12 -15.36 10.25
N ALA A 314 -15.77 -16.64 10.27
CA ALA A 314 -15.71 -17.47 11.49
C ALA A 314 -14.46 -17.18 12.34
N ARG A 315 -13.46 -16.48 11.82
CA ARG A 315 -12.26 -16.13 12.58
C ARG A 315 -12.53 -15.02 13.58
N ASP A 316 -11.79 -15.02 14.69
CA ASP A 316 -11.86 -13.94 15.67
C ASP A 316 -11.65 -12.59 14.95
N LYS A 317 -12.54 -11.63 15.22
CA LYS A 317 -12.54 -10.27 14.63
C LYS A 317 -12.47 -10.26 13.10
N THR A 318 -12.92 -11.29 12.43
CA THR A 318 -12.81 -11.43 10.96
C THR A 318 -11.37 -11.19 10.48
N SER A 319 -10.40 -11.79 11.17
CA SER A 319 -8.98 -11.58 10.90
C SER A 319 -8.57 -12.17 9.55
N LEU A 320 -7.87 -11.35 8.76
CA LEU A 320 -7.19 -11.74 7.52
C LEU A 320 -5.71 -12.06 7.74
N ASP A 321 -5.24 -11.99 8.99
CA ASP A 321 -3.88 -12.36 9.37
C ASP A 321 -3.74 -13.87 9.46
N ILE A 322 -3.55 -14.51 8.30
CA ILE A 322 -3.58 -15.95 8.12
C ILE A 322 -2.19 -16.46 7.76
N PHE A 323 -1.75 -17.51 8.44
CA PHE A 323 -0.50 -18.22 8.22
C PHE A 323 -0.76 -19.72 8.07
N TRP A 324 0.02 -20.39 7.23
CA TRP A 324 0.00 -21.85 7.05
C TRP A 324 1.38 -22.44 6.86
N LEU A 325 2.37 -21.62 6.46
CA LEU A 325 3.75 -22.05 6.31
C LEU A 325 4.42 -22.18 7.69
N LYS A 326 5.27 -23.18 7.84
CA LYS A 326 6.07 -23.36 9.06
C LYS A 326 7.19 -22.33 9.08
N ASP A 327 7.28 -21.58 10.15
CA ASP A 327 8.42 -20.71 10.43
C ASP A 327 9.63 -21.56 10.80
N LYS A 328 10.67 -21.46 10.00
CA LYS A 328 11.93 -22.21 10.18
C LYS A 328 12.98 -21.43 10.99
N SER A 329 12.70 -20.17 11.32
CA SER A 329 13.66 -19.28 12.01
C SER A 329 14.13 -19.81 13.36
N LEU A 330 13.34 -20.66 14.01
CA LEU A 330 13.67 -21.29 15.29
C LEU A 330 14.20 -22.74 15.15
N ALA A 331 14.04 -23.36 13.98
CA ALA A 331 14.41 -24.77 13.77
C ALA A 331 15.83 -24.95 13.21
N ASP A 332 16.40 -23.92 12.63
CA ASP A 332 17.67 -23.96 11.92
C ASP A 332 18.72 -23.08 12.61
N LEU A 333 19.15 -23.50 13.82
CA LEU A 333 20.34 -22.93 14.46
C LEU A 333 21.62 -23.13 13.60
N GLU A 334 21.57 -24.04 12.61
CA GLU A 334 22.65 -24.28 11.66
C GLU A 334 22.61 -23.33 10.43
N ASN A 335 21.47 -22.65 10.18
CA ASN A 335 21.29 -21.70 9.07
C ASN A 335 21.01 -20.27 9.57
N LEU A 336 21.61 -19.86 10.67
CA LEU A 336 21.60 -18.46 11.06
C LEU A 336 22.18 -17.61 9.90
N PRO A 337 21.64 -16.42 9.64
CA PRO A 337 22.28 -15.44 8.76
C PRO A 337 23.73 -15.27 9.17
N GLU A 338 24.60 -14.89 8.22
CA GLU A 338 25.98 -14.55 8.55
C GLU A 338 25.99 -13.61 9.77
N PRO A 339 26.94 -13.76 10.70
CA PRO A 339 26.98 -12.98 11.94
C PRO A 339 26.85 -11.45 11.72
N ASP A 340 27.37 -10.96 10.60
CA ASP A 340 27.30 -9.55 10.22
C ASP A 340 25.87 -9.15 9.82
N ASP A 341 25.14 -10.01 9.09
CA ASP A 341 23.75 -9.76 8.70
C ASP A 341 22.82 -9.81 9.91
N LEU A 342 23.06 -10.76 10.83
CA LEU A 342 22.32 -10.87 12.09
C LEU A 342 22.60 -9.66 13.00
N ALA A 343 23.82 -9.19 13.07
CA ALA A 343 24.20 -8.01 13.84
C ALA A 343 23.54 -6.74 13.27
N GLU A 344 23.50 -6.57 11.94
CA GLU A 344 22.80 -5.47 11.30
C GLU A 344 21.31 -5.52 11.60
N GLU A 345 20.65 -6.68 11.48
CA GLU A 345 19.23 -6.85 11.79
C GLU A 345 18.90 -6.52 13.25
N ILE A 346 19.77 -6.97 14.19
CA ILE A 346 19.64 -6.65 15.62
C ILE A 346 19.77 -5.15 15.85
N ILE A 347 20.80 -4.50 15.27
CA ILE A 347 21.01 -3.05 15.38
C ILE A 347 19.80 -2.30 14.82
N GLU A 348 19.28 -2.71 13.68
CA GLU A 348 18.11 -2.14 13.05
C GLU A 348 16.87 -2.24 13.93
N ASN A 349 16.63 -3.39 14.53
CA ASN A 349 15.51 -3.60 15.45
C ASN A 349 15.64 -2.77 16.75
N ILE A 350 16.85 -2.64 17.28
CA ILE A 350 17.14 -1.81 18.47
C ILE A 350 16.92 -0.32 18.13
N GLU A 351 17.40 0.15 16.99
CA GLU A 351 17.21 1.54 16.53
C GLU A 351 15.70 1.84 16.32
N ALA A 352 14.95 0.93 15.73
CA ALA A 352 13.51 1.06 15.58
C ALA A 352 12.78 1.13 16.93
N GLY A 353 13.17 0.27 17.87
CA GLY A 353 12.67 0.31 19.24
C GLY A 353 13.01 1.62 19.95
N LEU A 354 14.26 2.08 19.83
CA LEU A 354 14.71 3.34 20.41
C LEU A 354 13.96 4.55 19.83
N ASN A 355 13.71 4.56 18.54
CA ASN A 355 12.93 5.62 17.90
C ASN A 355 11.49 5.62 18.38
N SER A 356 10.86 4.46 18.55
CA SER A 356 9.52 4.35 19.12
C SER A 356 9.46 4.90 20.56
N PHE A 357 10.47 4.63 21.39
CA PHE A 357 10.56 5.22 22.73
C PHE A 357 10.80 6.72 22.71
N ARG A 358 11.63 7.24 21.78
CA ARG A 358 11.83 8.69 21.60
C ARG A 358 10.54 9.41 21.19
N GLU A 359 9.74 8.79 20.33
CA GLU A 359 8.42 9.33 19.96
C GLU A 359 7.46 9.39 21.16
N ILE A 360 7.46 8.34 22.00
CA ILE A 360 6.68 8.30 23.23
C ILE A 360 7.14 9.41 24.18
N LEU A 361 8.43 9.61 24.34
CA LEU A 361 8.99 10.67 25.22
C LEU A 361 8.64 12.07 24.72
N LYS A 362 8.62 12.30 23.41
CA LYS A 362 8.15 13.59 22.84
C LYS A 362 6.67 13.84 23.07
N GLY A 363 5.87 12.81 23.21
CA GLY A 363 4.44 12.92 23.50
C GLY A 363 4.09 12.99 24.99
N LEU A 364 5.07 12.87 25.88
CA LEU A 364 4.90 12.95 27.35
C LEU A 364 5.45 14.26 27.94
N GLY A 365 6.09 15.13 27.18
CA GLY A 365 6.60 16.44 27.54
C GLY A 365 5.90 17.54 26.76
#